data_e22cfb75c3f719d9bafc63a0958d5b18
#
_entry.id   e22cfb75c3f719d9bafc63a0958d5b18
#
_cell.length_a   1.000
_cell.length_b   1.000
_cell.length_c   1.000
_cell.angle_alpha   90.00
_cell.angle_beta   90.00
_cell.angle_gamma   90.00
#
_symmetry.space_group_name_H-M   'P 1'
#
loop_
_entity.id
_entity.type
_entity.pdbx_description
1 polymer ?
#
loop_
_entity_poly.entity_id
_entity_poly.type
_entity_poly.pdbx_seq_one_letter_code
_entity_poly.pdbx_strand_id
1 'polypeptide(L)'
;MTIEEAQITVDQWIKELGVKYFSELTNMAILTEEVGEVARIISRRYGDQSFKESDKEHDLGDEMADVLWVLLCLANQTGINLTEAFEKNLLKKTNRDKERHINNPKLY
;
A
#
# COMPACT_ATOMS: atom_id res chain seq x y z
N MET A 1 1.04 -7.09 -14.50
CA MET A 1 0.65 -5.65 -14.46
C MET A 1 1.76 -4.84 -13.81
N THR A 2 2.23 -3.80 -14.47
CA THR A 2 3.21 -2.86 -13.89
C THR A 2 2.52 -1.85 -13.00
N ILE A 3 3.30 -1.08 -12.22
CA ILE A 3 2.77 0.02 -11.40
C ILE A 3 2.08 1.05 -12.30
N GLU A 4 2.70 1.39 -13.43
CA GLU A 4 2.12 2.33 -14.39
C GLU A 4 0.79 1.83 -14.94
N GLU A 5 0.74 0.57 -15.34
CA GLU A 5 -0.51 -0.05 -15.80
C GLU A 5 -1.57 -0.07 -14.71
N ALA A 6 -1.18 -0.32 -13.46
CA ALA A 6 -2.09 -0.29 -12.33
C ALA A 6 -2.69 1.12 -12.13
N GLN A 7 -1.87 2.16 -12.21
CA GLN A 7 -2.37 3.54 -12.12
C GLN A 7 -3.39 3.85 -13.22
N ILE A 8 -3.07 3.46 -14.46
CA ILE A 8 -3.97 3.66 -15.60
C ILE A 8 -5.27 2.88 -15.41
N THR A 9 -5.17 1.63 -15.01
CA THR A 9 -6.33 0.75 -14.81
C THR A 9 -7.27 1.31 -13.73
N VAL A 10 -6.71 1.76 -12.61
CA VAL A 10 -7.49 2.36 -11.52
C VAL A 10 -8.20 3.63 -12.00
N ASP A 11 -7.49 4.49 -12.72
CA ASP A 11 -8.07 5.72 -13.22
C ASP A 11 -9.26 5.46 -14.17
N GLN A 12 -9.09 4.49 -15.07
CA GLN A 12 -10.17 4.08 -15.97
C GLN A 12 -11.36 3.52 -15.19
N TRP A 13 -11.10 2.67 -14.21
CA TRP A 13 -12.16 2.08 -13.40
C TRP A 13 -12.96 3.16 -12.65
N ILE A 14 -12.26 4.12 -12.04
CA ILE A 14 -12.92 5.22 -11.32
C ILE A 14 -13.79 6.02 -12.26
N LYS A 15 -13.31 6.36 -13.46
CA LYS A 15 -14.05 7.16 -14.43
C LYS A 15 -15.25 6.41 -15.02
N GLU A 16 -15.11 5.11 -15.23
CA GLU A 16 -16.15 4.31 -15.87
C GLU A 16 -17.19 3.78 -14.88
N LEU A 17 -16.76 3.33 -13.71
CA LEU A 17 -17.62 2.64 -12.75
C LEU A 17 -17.78 3.38 -11.42
N GLY A 18 -16.75 4.10 -10.98
CA GLY A 18 -16.75 4.78 -9.70
C GLY A 18 -17.28 6.20 -9.73
N VAL A 19 -17.61 6.71 -10.89
CA VAL A 19 -18.05 8.08 -11.16
C VAL A 19 -16.91 9.10 -11.03
N LYS A 20 -16.31 9.23 -9.87
CA LYS A 20 -15.18 10.12 -9.60
C LYS A 20 -14.42 9.67 -8.37
N TYR A 21 -13.20 10.17 -8.22
CA TYR A 21 -12.44 9.98 -6.99
C TYR A 21 -13.14 10.66 -5.81
N PHE A 22 -13.05 10.04 -4.63
CA PHE A 22 -13.30 10.77 -3.39
C PHE A 22 -12.24 11.86 -3.25
N SER A 23 -12.48 12.85 -2.40
CA SER A 23 -11.45 13.88 -2.16
C SER A 23 -10.17 13.25 -1.60
N GLU A 24 -9.05 13.92 -1.79
CA GLU A 24 -7.75 13.46 -1.29
C GLU A 24 -7.80 13.24 0.23
N LEU A 25 -8.48 14.11 0.95
CA LEU A 25 -8.63 13.96 2.40
C LEU A 25 -9.42 12.71 2.77
N THR A 26 -10.51 12.44 2.06
CA THR A 26 -11.31 11.22 2.28
C THR A 26 -10.49 9.99 1.93
N ASN A 27 -9.78 9.99 0.81
CA ASN A 27 -8.93 8.86 0.44
C ASN A 27 -7.78 8.64 1.43
N MET A 28 -7.25 9.71 2.04
CA MET A 28 -6.25 9.57 3.09
C MET A 28 -6.83 8.86 4.32
N ALA A 29 -8.05 9.21 4.72
CA ALA A 29 -8.72 8.54 5.84
C ALA A 29 -8.98 7.05 5.51
N ILE A 30 -9.41 6.75 4.29
CA ILE A 30 -9.62 5.38 3.85
C ILE A 30 -8.30 4.60 3.85
N LEU A 31 -7.21 5.22 3.39
CA LEU A 31 -5.88 4.58 3.43
C LEU A 31 -5.52 4.17 4.86
N THR A 32 -5.77 5.04 5.82
CA THR A 32 -5.49 4.75 7.24
C THR A 32 -6.34 3.56 7.72
N GLU A 33 -7.61 3.50 7.33
CA GLU A 33 -8.49 2.38 7.66
C GLU A 33 -7.98 1.07 7.06
N GLU A 34 -7.60 1.08 5.79
CA GLU A 34 -7.11 -0.12 5.10
C GLU A 34 -5.78 -0.61 5.68
N VAL A 35 -4.89 0.29 6.05
CA VAL A 35 -3.66 -0.07 6.76
C VAL A 35 -4.00 -0.73 8.10
N GLY A 36 -5.02 -0.20 8.79
CA GLY A 36 -5.52 -0.78 10.03
C GLY A 36 -6.03 -2.22 9.86
N GLU A 37 -6.70 -2.51 8.75
CA GLU A 37 -7.17 -3.87 8.44
C GLU A 37 -6.01 -4.84 8.22
N VAL A 38 -4.97 -4.40 7.51
CA VAL A 38 -3.74 -5.20 7.36
C VAL A 38 -3.11 -5.44 8.72
N ALA A 39 -3.00 -4.40 9.56
CA ALA A 39 -2.43 -4.49 10.89
C ALA A 39 -3.22 -5.49 11.77
N ARG A 40 -4.54 -5.48 11.66
CA ARG A 40 -5.41 -6.40 12.39
C ARG A 40 -5.08 -7.86 12.04
N ILE A 41 -5.01 -8.19 10.75
CA ILE A 41 -4.73 -9.56 10.31
C ILE A 41 -3.32 -10.00 10.75
N ILE A 42 -2.33 -9.13 10.55
CA ILE A 42 -0.94 -9.42 10.95
C ILE A 42 -0.85 -9.67 12.45
N SER A 43 -1.50 -8.81 13.26
CA SER A 43 -1.48 -8.94 14.72
C SER A 43 -2.08 -10.25 15.19
N ARG A 44 -3.14 -10.72 14.54
CA ARG A 44 -3.83 -11.94 14.93
C ARG A 44 -3.17 -13.21 14.42
N ARG A 45 -2.56 -13.18 13.25
CA ARG A 45 -1.87 -14.36 12.69
C ARG A 45 -0.49 -14.57 13.29
N TYR A 46 0.23 -13.50 13.56
CA TYR A 46 1.65 -13.54 13.93
C TYR A 46 1.93 -12.94 15.30
N GLY A 47 0.95 -12.31 15.92
CA GLY A 47 1.07 -11.70 17.25
C GLY A 47 0.42 -12.54 18.34
N ASP A 48 0.25 -11.92 19.49
CA ASP A 48 -0.26 -12.58 20.69
C ASP A 48 -1.78 -12.50 20.88
N GLN A 49 -2.47 -11.74 20.04
CA GLN A 49 -3.92 -11.63 20.08
C GLN A 49 -4.58 -12.84 19.47
N SER A 50 -5.66 -13.32 20.11
CA SER A 50 -6.42 -14.46 19.61
C SER A 50 -7.11 -14.15 18.29
N PHE A 51 -7.12 -15.13 17.41
CA PHE A 51 -7.81 -15.06 16.13
C PHE A 51 -9.30 -15.25 16.36
N LYS A 52 -10.11 -14.28 15.94
CA LYS A 52 -11.57 -14.39 15.99
C LYS A 52 -12.05 -15.22 14.80
N GLU A 53 -13.22 -15.87 14.95
CA GLU A 53 -13.80 -16.65 13.86
C GLU A 53 -13.98 -15.82 12.60
N SER A 54 -14.44 -14.56 12.75
CA SER A 54 -14.59 -13.63 11.62
C SER A 54 -13.28 -13.28 10.93
N ASP A 55 -12.15 -13.37 11.62
CA ASP A 55 -10.84 -13.04 11.05
C ASP A 55 -10.35 -14.10 10.06
N LYS A 56 -10.86 -15.33 10.16
CA LYS A 56 -10.50 -16.43 9.25
C LYS A 56 -10.98 -16.21 7.82
N GLU A 57 -12.00 -15.38 7.65
CA GLU A 57 -12.59 -15.08 6.34
C GLU A 57 -11.81 -13.99 5.60
N HIS A 58 -10.89 -13.29 6.28
CA HIS A 58 -10.12 -12.22 5.69
C HIS A 58 -8.83 -12.73 5.07
N ASP A 59 -8.64 -12.39 3.81
CA ASP A 59 -7.42 -12.68 3.07
C ASP A 59 -6.45 -11.50 3.22
N LEU A 60 -5.27 -11.77 3.75
CA LEU A 60 -4.22 -10.76 3.91
C LEU A 60 -3.85 -10.11 2.57
N GLY A 61 -3.78 -10.92 1.50
CA GLY A 61 -3.49 -10.41 0.17
C GLY A 61 -4.52 -9.40 -0.31
N ASP A 62 -5.80 -9.68 -0.06
CA ASP A 62 -6.88 -8.76 -0.42
C ASP A 62 -6.80 -7.46 0.37
N GLU A 63 -6.52 -7.55 1.67
CA GLU A 63 -6.36 -6.35 2.49
C GLU A 63 -5.16 -5.50 2.06
N MET A 64 -4.06 -6.14 1.66
CA MET A 64 -2.91 -5.42 1.07
C MET A 64 -3.27 -4.78 -0.26
N ALA A 65 -4.08 -5.46 -1.07
CA ALA A 65 -4.55 -4.92 -2.34
C ALA A 65 -5.43 -3.68 -2.12
N ASP A 66 -6.25 -3.66 -1.06
CA ASP A 66 -7.05 -2.49 -0.71
C ASP A 66 -6.17 -1.28 -0.37
N VAL A 67 -5.08 -1.49 0.36
CA VAL A 67 -4.09 -0.44 0.64
C VAL A 67 -3.49 0.10 -0.66
N LEU A 68 -3.07 -0.80 -1.53
CA LEU A 68 -2.48 -0.43 -2.82
C LEU A 68 -3.49 0.34 -3.69
N TRP A 69 -4.74 -0.10 -3.72
CA TRP A 69 -5.80 0.58 -4.46
C TRP A 69 -5.93 2.05 -4.06
N VAL A 70 -6.04 2.32 -2.78
CA VAL A 70 -6.21 3.70 -2.29
C VAL A 70 -4.96 4.53 -2.57
N LEU A 71 -3.78 3.93 -2.43
CA LEU A 71 -2.53 4.60 -2.73
C LEU A 71 -2.44 4.99 -4.21
N LEU A 72 -2.88 4.10 -5.11
CA LEU A 72 -2.95 4.37 -6.53
C LEU A 72 -3.94 5.50 -6.84
N CYS A 73 -5.09 5.52 -6.15
CA CYS A 73 -6.05 6.63 -6.27
C CYS A 73 -5.41 7.97 -5.88
N LEU A 74 -4.74 8.01 -4.75
CA LEU A 74 -4.07 9.22 -4.27
C LEU A 74 -2.98 9.69 -5.24
N ALA A 75 -2.19 8.77 -5.77
CA ALA A 75 -1.17 9.10 -6.76
C ALA A 75 -1.78 9.71 -8.01
N ASN A 76 -2.84 9.09 -8.53
CA ASN A 76 -3.54 9.60 -9.71
C ASN A 76 -4.14 10.99 -9.47
N GLN A 77 -4.77 11.20 -8.32
CA GLN A 77 -5.40 12.48 -7.97
C GLN A 77 -4.40 13.62 -7.85
N THR A 78 -3.19 13.32 -7.40
CA THR A 78 -2.15 14.32 -7.14
C THR A 78 -1.14 14.43 -8.27
N GLY A 79 -1.34 13.71 -9.37
CA GLY A 79 -0.47 13.76 -10.54
C GLY A 79 0.89 13.13 -10.33
N ILE A 80 1.00 12.16 -9.42
CA ILE A 80 2.26 11.48 -9.12
C ILE A 80 2.37 10.21 -9.95
N ASN A 81 3.48 10.06 -10.67
CA ASN A 81 3.86 8.81 -11.32
C ASN A 81 4.61 7.95 -10.29
N LEU A 82 3.96 6.89 -9.81
CA LEU A 82 4.54 6.04 -8.77
C LEU A 82 5.73 5.23 -9.25
N THR A 83 5.82 4.90 -10.53
CA THR A 83 7.00 4.23 -11.07
C THR A 83 8.24 5.10 -10.89
N GLU A 84 8.15 6.37 -11.32
CA GLU A 84 9.24 7.32 -11.15
C GLU A 84 9.56 7.60 -9.69
N ALA A 85 8.51 7.78 -8.87
CA ALA A 85 8.68 8.04 -7.45
C ALA A 85 9.37 6.87 -6.74
N PHE A 86 8.97 5.65 -7.09
CA PHE A 86 9.56 4.45 -6.51
C PHE A 86 11.01 4.24 -6.94
N GLU A 87 11.31 4.48 -8.22
CA GLU A 87 12.69 4.39 -8.73
C GLU A 87 13.61 5.37 -8.02
N LYS A 88 13.19 6.62 -7.85
CA LYS A 88 13.94 7.63 -7.11
C LYS A 88 14.12 7.25 -5.64
N ASN A 89 13.06 6.70 -5.04
CA ASN A 89 13.09 6.27 -3.64
C ASN A 89 14.07 5.12 -3.45
N LEU A 90 14.07 4.15 -4.37
CA LEU A 90 15.00 3.01 -4.34
C LEU A 90 16.45 3.49 -4.44
N LEU A 91 16.72 4.40 -5.38
CA LEU A 91 18.08 4.97 -5.55
C LEU A 91 18.52 5.69 -4.29
N LYS A 92 17.64 6.50 -3.69
CA LYS A 92 17.92 7.22 -2.45
C LYS A 92 18.25 6.25 -1.31
N LYS A 93 17.46 5.18 -1.15
CA LYS A 93 17.70 4.16 -0.12
C LYS A 93 19.01 3.42 -0.36
N THR A 94 19.30 3.06 -1.59
CA THR A 94 20.54 2.38 -1.95
C THR A 94 21.75 3.24 -1.61
N ASN A 95 21.74 4.51 -2.01
CA ASN A 95 22.85 5.42 -1.74
C ASN A 95 23.05 5.71 -0.24
N ARG A 96 21.95 5.77 0.52
CA ARG A 96 22.00 6.03 1.97
C ARG A 96 22.44 4.80 2.76
N ASP A 97 21.94 3.62 2.42
CA ASP A 97 22.00 2.45 3.30
C ASP A 97 22.84 1.29 2.76
N LYS A 98 23.45 1.42 1.57
CA LYS A 98 24.13 0.28 0.91
C LYS A 98 25.19 -0.44 1.75
N GLU A 99 25.83 0.26 2.69
CA GLU A 99 26.81 -0.35 3.59
C GLU A 99 26.31 -0.47 5.02
N ARG A 100 25.27 0.27 5.37
CA ARG A 100 24.74 0.36 6.73
C ARG A 100 24.27 -0.99 7.24
N HIS A 101 23.49 -1.71 6.47
CA HIS A 101 22.92 -3.00 6.90
C HIS A 101 23.95 -4.11 6.86
N ILE A 102 24.83 -4.10 5.87
CA ILE A 102 25.94 -5.08 5.76
C ILE A 102 26.82 -4.99 7.01
N ASN A 103 27.04 -3.78 7.52
CA ASN A 103 27.88 -3.53 8.70
C ASN A 103 27.13 -3.59 10.03
N ASN A 104 25.84 -3.90 10.01
CA ASN A 104 25.02 -3.99 11.21
C ASN A 104 25.04 -5.42 11.75
N PRO A 105 25.73 -5.71 12.90
CA PRO A 105 25.82 -7.05 13.46
C PRO A 105 24.47 -7.60 13.94
N LYS A 106 23.47 -6.73 14.18
CA LYS A 106 22.15 -7.16 14.64
C LYS A 106 21.38 -7.93 13.56
N LEU A 107 21.80 -7.86 12.29
CA LEU A 107 21.12 -8.55 11.18
C LEU A 107 21.67 -9.96 10.94
N TYR A 108 22.68 -10.37 11.69
CA TYR A 108 23.30 -11.70 11.60
C TYR A 108 23.11 -12.48 12.90
#